data_19a08113c435bd3e328e40ab1e23590e
#
_entry.id   19a08113c435bd3e328e40ab1e23590e
#
_cell.length_a   1.000
_cell.length_b   1.000
_cell.length_c   1.000
_cell.angle_alpha   90.00
_cell.angle_beta   90.00
_cell.angle_gamma   90.00
#
_symmetry.space_group_name_H-M   'P 1'
#
loop_
_entity.id
_entity.type
_entity.pdbx_description
1 polymer ?
#
loop_
_entity_poly.entity_id
_entity_poly.type
_entity_poly.pdbx_seq_one_letter_code
_entity_poly.pdbx_strand_id
1 'polypeptide(L)'
;MKKILFLCLLVSVLSWSCSESKRKINESVVDFEQDSLAGNAALPKVTFYQYEDSSNFPDAILELYTPLGNQVFRPGKVPFEFNIKNFSYFGEVSQNPKLFLIFNGGDRIGFFSPIFQRELTEGTYRVAAYLVDEDGYSLKSFGNYIDRDFMVGESRAFPYSAEPYIALNLPTNEQTLLLGEELIIDFLVLGGDMKLDELKVQIAVNDFKYEVDHMAPVRVANLPLGEYKVNVKLMRTDGKELEGPFSAVVKTVYIR
;
A
#
# COMPACT_ATOMS: atom_id res chain seq x y z
N MET A 1 -62.93 -41.58 19.38
CA MET A 1 -61.71 -41.43 20.21
C MET A 1 -60.79 -40.46 19.47
N LYS A 2 -60.71 -39.22 19.95
CA LYS A 2 -59.91 -38.12 19.34
C LYS A 2 -58.54 -38.16 19.97
N LYS A 3 -57.46 -38.26 19.17
CA LYS A 3 -56.10 -38.00 19.58
C LYS A 3 -55.65 -36.62 19.06
N ILE A 4 -55.47 -35.73 20.00
CA ILE A 4 -54.94 -34.39 19.78
C ILE A 4 -53.41 -34.52 19.73
N LEU A 5 -52.81 -34.13 18.57
CA LEU A 5 -51.37 -34.07 18.40
C LEU A 5 -50.92 -32.62 18.67
N PHE A 6 -50.16 -32.46 19.75
CA PHE A 6 -49.55 -31.20 20.14
C PHE A 6 -48.31 -30.96 19.26
N LEU A 7 -48.35 -29.96 18.41
CA LEU A 7 -47.21 -29.54 17.58
C LEU A 7 -46.44 -28.47 18.33
N CYS A 8 -45.29 -28.83 18.92
CA CYS A 8 -44.33 -27.90 19.51
C CYS A 8 -43.58 -27.15 18.39
N LEU A 9 -43.89 -25.87 18.23
CA LEU A 9 -43.16 -24.96 17.34
C LEU A 9 -41.89 -24.52 18.05
N LEU A 10 -40.75 -25.10 17.65
CA LEU A 10 -39.42 -24.66 18.09
C LEU A 10 -39.00 -23.45 17.23
N VAL A 11 -39.13 -22.25 17.80
CA VAL A 11 -38.58 -21.02 17.22
C VAL A 11 -37.07 -21.02 17.51
N SER A 12 -36.27 -21.39 16.50
CA SER A 12 -34.83 -21.21 16.54
C SER A 12 -34.51 -19.75 16.19
N VAL A 13 -34.15 -18.99 17.21
CA VAL A 13 -33.56 -17.65 17.06
C VAL A 13 -32.16 -17.83 16.51
N LEU A 14 -32.01 -17.59 15.20
CA LEU A 14 -30.69 -17.46 14.57
C LEU A 14 -30.11 -16.09 14.98
N SER A 15 -29.25 -16.12 16.01
CA SER A 15 -28.38 -15.00 16.32
C SER A 15 -27.33 -14.87 15.21
N TRP A 16 -27.52 -13.88 14.34
CA TRP A 16 -26.46 -13.41 13.47
C TRP A 16 -25.37 -12.77 14.33
N SER A 17 -24.30 -13.52 14.55
CA SER A 17 -23.07 -12.97 15.08
C SER A 17 -22.36 -12.26 13.93
N CYS A 18 -22.45 -10.92 13.89
CA CYS A 18 -21.51 -10.11 13.13
C CYS A 18 -20.13 -10.34 13.73
N SER A 19 -19.28 -11.07 13.04
CA SER A 19 -17.87 -11.18 13.36
C SER A 19 -17.19 -9.90 12.86
N GLU A 20 -17.14 -8.87 13.70
CA GLU A 20 -16.17 -7.80 13.51
C GLU A 20 -14.76 -8.41 13.67
N SER A 21 -14.05 -8.51 12.56
CA SER A 21 -12.64 -8.85 12.56
C SER A 21 -11.86 -7.75 13.29
N LYS A 22 -11.61 -7.94 14.58
CA LYS A 22 -10.74 -7.05 15.35
C LYS A 22 -9.30 -7.26 14.88
N ARG A 23 -8.78 -6.31 14.11
CA ARG A 23 -7.36 -6.21 13.79
C ARG A 23 -6.56 -6.15 15.09
N LYS A 24 -5.62 -7.07 15.28
CA LYS A 24 -4.70 -7.01 16.42
C LYS A 24 -3.69 -5.88 16.17
N ILE A 25 -3.56 -5.01 17.13
CA ILE A 25 -2.61 -3.89 17.12
C ILE A 25 -1.35 -4.37 17.83
N ASN A 26 -0.22 -4.43 17.11
CA ASN A 26 1.09 -4.54 17.74
C ASN A 26 1.59 -3.13 18.06
N GLU A 27 1.42 -2.74 19.31
CA GLU A 27 1.81 -1.42 19.79
C GLU A 27 3.30 -1.43 20.14
N SER A 28 4.15 -1.00 19.20
CA SER A 28 5.52 -0.60 19.53
C SER A 28 5.54 0.92 19.66
N VAL A 29 5.39 1.39 20.88
CA VAL A 29 5.47 2.85 21.18
C VAL A 29 6.95 3.24 21.18
N VAL A 30 7.38 3.99 20.17
CA VAL A 30 8.70 4.64 20.19
C VAL A 30 8.53 6.01 20.82
N ASP A 31 9.01 6.13 22.06
CA ASP A 31 8.97 7.35 22.84
C ASP A 31 10.07 8.32 22.40
N PHE A 32 9.72 9.41 21.70
CA PHE A 32 10.61 10.54 21.48
C PHE A 32 10.25 11.67 22.43
N GLU A 33 11.10 11.91 23.43
CA GLU A 33 10.99 13.09 24.28
C GLU A 33 11.48 14.34 23.52
N GLN A 34 10.58 15.27 23.28
CA GLN A 34 10.94 16.61 22.84
C GLN A 34 10.90 17.50 24.07
N ASP A 35 12.08 17.93 24.55
CA ASP A 35 12.22 18.92 25.61
C ASP A 35 11.56 20.23 25.19
N SER A 36 10.36 20.52 25.66
CA SER A 36 9.71 21.82 25.53
C SER A 36 9.53 22.45 26.90
N LEU A 37 10.40 23.40 27.19
CA LEU A 37 10.21 24.39 28.28
C LEU A 37 9.10 25.37 27.87
N ALA A 38 7.85 25.16 28.27
CA ALA A 38 6.84 26.16 28.59
C ALA A 38 5.52 25.50 28.95
N GLY A 39 4.96 25.84 30.10
CA GLY A 39 3.69 25.31 30.61
C GLY A 39 2.52 25.63 29.70
N ASN A 40 1.81 24.59 29.33
CA ASN A 40 0.39 24.47 29.04
C ASN A 40 0.17 23.07 28.45
N ALA A 41 -1.01 22.48 28.63
CA ALA A 41 -1.40 21.12 28.26
C ALA A 41 -0.48 20.47 27.23
N ALA A 42 0.28 19.47 27.63
CA ALA A 42 1.24 18.81 26.75
C ALA A 42 0.54 18.44 25.43
N LEU A 43 1.07 18.92 24.30
CA LEU A 43 0.57 18.52 22.98
C LEU A 43 0.65 16.99 22.91
N PRO A 44 -0.38 16.34 22.34
CA PRO A 44 -0.35 14.90 22.19
C PRO A 44 0.89 14.51 21.40
N LYS A 45 1.62 13.51 21.92
CA LYS A 45 2.85 13.03 21.36
C LYS A 45 2.61 12.35 20.00
N VAL A 46 3.44 12.64 18.99
CA VAL A 46 3.40 11.95 17.70
C VAL A 46 3.69 10.46 17.94
N THR A 47 2.84 9.59 17.45
CA THR A 47 2.90 8.17 17.71
C THR A 47 2.79 7.39 16.40
N PHE A 48 3.63 6.36 16.25
CA PHE A 48 3.60 5.44 15.13
C PHE A 48 2.97 4.11 15.56
N TYR A 49 2.08 3.58 14.73
CA TYR A 49 1.45 2.27 14.93
C TYR A 49 1.60 1.45 13.66
N GLN A 50 1.95 0.19 13.81
CA GLN A 50 1.88 -0.77 12.72
C GLN A 50 0.76 -1.76 12.97
N TYR A 51 -0.04 -2.05 11.93
CA TYR A 51 -1.11 -3.02 11.99
C TYR A 51 -0.63 -4.37 11.46
N GLU A 52 -1.10 -5.45 12.08
CA GLU A 52 -0.99 -6.76 11.43
C GLU A 52 -1.93 -6.77 10.22
N ASP A 53 -1.38 -7.04 9.04
CA ASP A 53 -2.16 -7.21 7.83
C ASP A 53 -2.95 -8.53 7.91
N SER A 54 -4.25 -8.45 8.15
CA SER A 54 -5.14 -9.57 7.91
C SER A 54 -5.45 -9.58 6.42
N SER A 55 -4.64 -10.27 5.61
CA SER A 55 -4.90 -10.42 4.19
C SER A 55 -6.28 -11.03 3.95
N ASN A 56 -7.22 -10.21 3.50
CA ASN A 56 -8.58 -10.66 3.19
C ASN A 56 -8.64 -11.47 1.89
N PHE A 57 -7.58 -11.44 1.06
CA PHE A 57 -7.53 -12.06 -0.26
C PHE A 57 -6.18 -12.76 -0.50
N PRO A 58 -5.83 -13.79 0.30
CA PRO A 58 -4.53 -14.46 0.17
C PRO A 58 -4.36 -15.18 -1.18
N ASP A 59 -5.48 -15.57 -1.80
CA ASP A 59 -5.49 -16.32 -3.05
C ASP A 59 -5.73 -15.43 -4.29
N ALA A 60 -5.87 -14.11 -4.11
CA ALA A 60 -6.02 -13.19 -5.23
C ALA A 60 -4.73 -13.14 -6.07
N ILE A 61 -4.88 -13.23 -7.39
CA ILE A 61 -3.75 -13.23 -8.32
C ILE A 61 -3.93 -12.12 -9.34
N LEU A 62 -2.89 -11.29 -9.47
CA LEU A 62 -2.76 -10.26 -10.48
C LEU A 62 -1.68 -10.67 -11.48
N GLU A 63 -2.09 -10.93 -12.73
CA GLU A 63 -1.18 -11.22 -13.84
C GLU A 63 -1.16 -10.03 -14.81
N LEU A 64 0.01 -9.67 -15.32
CA LEU A 64 0.18 -8.62 -16.33
C LEU A 64 0.57 -9.25 -17.66
N TYR A 65 -0.33 -9.17 -18.65
CA TYR A 65 -0.12 -9.72 -19.98
C TYR A 65 0.52 -8.70 -20.93
N THR A 66 0.17 -7.44 -20.77
CA THR A 66 0.74 -6.31 -21.52
C THR A 66 0.92 -5.11 -20.61
N PRO A 67 2.12 -4.45 -20.60
CA PRO A 67 3.33 -4.71 -21.38
C PRO A 67 4.07 -6.00 -20.97
N LEU A 68 4.79 -6.60 -21.93
CA LEU A 68 5.78 -7.64 -21.65
C LEU A 68 7.08 -7.00 -21.13
N GLY A 69 7.93 -7.82 -20.48
CA GLY A 69 9.23 -7.38 -20.00
C GLY A 69 10.11 -6.85 -21.14
N ASN A 70 10.65 -5.64 -20.96
CA ASN A 70 11.48 -4.94 -21.92
C ASN A 70 10.82 -4.70 -23.30
N GLN A 71 9.49 -4.76 -23.37
CA GLN A 71 8.76 -4.43 -24.60
C GLN A 71 8.94 -2.95 -24.94
N VAL A 72 9.05 -2.65 -26.25
CA VAL A 72 9.19 -1.29 -26.76
C VAL A 72 7.90 -0.89 -27.45
N PHE A 73 7.37 0.27 -27.07
CA PHE A 73 6.20 0.89 -27.67
C PHE A 73 6.59 2.17 -28.42
N ARG A 74 5.74 2.59 -29.34
CA ARG A 74 5.81 3.96 -29.88
C ARG A 74 5.23 4.93 -28.85
N PRO A 75 5.69 6.19 -28.80
CA PRO A 75 5.03 7.23 -27.99
C PRO A 75 3.55 7.34 -28.32
N GLY A 76 2.72 7.51 -27.27
CA GLY A 76 1.28 7.60 -27.38
C GLY A 76 0.57 6.58 -26.49
N LYS A 77 -0.49 5.96 -27.00
CA LYS A 77 -1.34 5.03 -26.23
C LYS A 77 -0.69 3.67 -26.08
N VAL A 78 -0.17 3.41 -24.88
CA VAL A 78 0.38 2.10 -24.47
C VAL A 78 -0.75 1.26 -23.88
N PRO A 79 -0.98 0.02 -24.39
CA PRO A 79 -1.99 -0.87 -23.85
C PRO A 79 -1.52 -1.51 -22.54
N PHE A 80 -2.47 -1.70 -21.62
CA PHE A 80 -2.31 -2.48 -20.40
C PHE A 80 -3.41 -3.53 -20.36
N GLU A 81 -3.01 -4.77 -20.10
CA GLU A 81 -3.93 -5.90 -19.99
C GLU A 81 -3.53 -6.74 -18.78
N PHE A 82 -4.44 -6.80 -17.81
CA PHE A 82 -4.32 -7.59 -16.59
C PHE A 82 -5.33 -8.72 -16.59
N ASN A 83 -4.97 -9.83 -15.96
CA ASN A 83 -5.90 -10.88 -15.57
C ASN A 83 -5.92 -10.95 -14.03
N ILE A 84 -7.12 -10.84 -13.46
CA ILE A 84 -7.33 -10.81 -12.01
C ILE A 84 -8.18 -12.01 -11.62
N LYS A 85 -7.67 -12.85 -10.74
CA LYS A 85 -8.31 -14.09 -10.29
C LYS A 85 -8.57 -14.04 -8.78
N ASN A 86 -9.63 -14.71 -8.33
CA ASN A 86 -9.97 -14.89 -6.91
C ASN A 86 -10.08 -13.58 -6.12
N PHE A 87 -10.56 -12.52 -6.79
CA PHE A 87 -10.72 -11.21 -6.21
C PHE A 87 -12.13 -10.69 -6.52
N SER A 88 -13.05 -10.81 -5.56
CA SER A 88 -14.48 -10.62 -5.75
C SER A 88 -14.92 -9.19 -6.01
N TYR A 89 -14.10 -8.20 -5.70
CA TYR A 89 -14.44 -6.79 -5.92
C TYR A 89 -14.24 -6.30 -7.35
N PHE A 90 -13.68 -7.13 -8.22
CA PHE A 90 -13.50 -6.75 -9.62
C PHE A 90 -14.71 -7.24 -10.44
N GLY A 91 -15.50 -6.31 -10.94
CA GLY A 91 -16.74 -6.59 -11.69
C GLY A 91 -18.02 -6.15 -10.98
N GLU A 92 -17.98 -5.86 -9.69
CA GLU A 92 -19.05 -5.15 -8.99
C GLU A 92 -18.95 -3.63 -9.27
N VAL A 93 -20.07 -2.92 -9.16
CA VAL A 93 -20.11 -1.46 -9.31
C VAL A 93 -19.47 -0.83 -8.07
N SER A 94 -18.13 -0.90 -7.99
CA SER A 94 -17.37 -0.23 -6.94
C SER A 94 -17.23 1.25 -7.28
N GLN A 95 -17.46 2.12 -6.28
CA GLN A 95 -17.24 3.57 -6.43
C GLN A 95 -15.74 3.91 -6.45
N ASN A 96 -14.88 3.01 -5.98
CA ASN A 96 -13.43 3.21 -5.90
C ASN A 96 -12.70 2.17 -6.75
N PRO A 97 -11.61 2.56 -7.45
CA PRO A 97 -10.78 1.60 -8.17
C PRO A 97 -10.13 0.61 -7.20
N LYS A 98 -9.92 -0.62 -7.68
CA LYS A 98 -9.28 -1.69 -6.90
C LYS A 98 -7.93 -2.14 -7.49
N LEU A 99 -7.63 -1.74 -8.70
CA LEU A 99 -6.33 -1.91 -9.36
C LEU A 99 -5.61 -0.57 -9.37
N PHE A 100 -4.42 -0.52 -8.82
CA PHE A 100 -3.57 0.66 -8.82
C PHE A 100 -2.24 0.39 -9.50
N LEU A 101 -1.71 1.41 -10.17
CA LEU A 101 -0.41 1.40 -10.79
C LEU A 101 0.43 2.58 -10.29
N ILE A 102 1.72 2.33 -10.11
CA ILE A 102 2.75 3.34 -9.84
C ILE A 102 3.78 3.26 -10.97
N PHE A 103 4.03 4.37 -11.64
CA PHE A 103 5.06 4.49 -12.67
C PHE A 103 6.28 5.21 -12.10
N ASN A 104 7.46 4.58 -12.21
CA ASN A 104 8.75 5.20 -11.83
C ASN A 104 8.75 5.81 -10.40
N GLY A 105 8.13 5.14 -9.42
CA GLY A 105 8.05 5.62 -8.04
C GLY A 105 7.19 6.88 -7.83
N GLY A 106 6.37 7.25 -8.81
CA GLY A 106 5.43 8.37 -8.75
C GLY A 106 4.25 8.13 -7.79
N ASP A 107 3.16 8.87 -7.99
CA ASP A 107 1.92 8.64 -7.26
C ASP A 107 1.11 7.49 -7.85
N ARG A 108 0.31 6.87 -7.01
CA ARG A 108 -0.61 5.81 -7.42
C ARG A 108 -1.72 6.34 -8.34
N ILE A 109 -2.08 5.55 -9.32
CA ILE A 109 -3.16 5.84 -10.26
C ILE A 109 -4.11 4.66 -10.26
N GLY A 110 -5.39 4.90 -9.97
CA GLY A 110 -6.41 3.86 -9.89
C GLY A 110 -7.09 3.60 -11.23
N PHE A 111 -7.43 2.33 -11.49
CA PHE A 111 -8.12 1.88 -12.69
C PHE A 111 -9.32 1.01 -12.34
N PHE A 112 -10.45 1.26 -13.00
CA PHE A 112 -11.71 0.52 -12.84
C PHE A 112 -11.81 -0.69 -13.78
N SER A 113 -10.92 -0.80 -14.76
CA SER A 113 -10.88 -1.89 -15.73
C SER A 113 -9.51 -2.54 -15.73
N PRO A 114 -9.42 -3.87 -15.86
CA PRO A 114 -8.15 -4.55 -16.02
C PRO A 114 -7.56 -4.38 -17.43
N ILE A 115 -8.33 -3.83 -18.37
CA ILE A 115 -7.88 -3.58 -19.75
C ILE A 115 -8.09 -2.11 -20.06
N PHE A 116 -7.00 -1.39 -20.35
CA PHE A 116 -7.04 0.04 -20.66
C PHE A 116 -5.83 0.45 -21.50
N GLN A 117 -5.81 1.69 -21.92
CA GLN A 117 -4.67 2.33 -22.58
C GLN A 117 -4.30 3.61 -21.83
N ARG A 118 -3.01 3.91 -21.79
CA ARG A 118 -2.48 5.12 -21.16
C ARG A 118 -1.56 5.86 -22.14
N GLU A 119 -1.77 7.16 -22.25
CA GLU A 119 -0.88 8.03 -22.99
C GLU A 119 0.46 8.13 -22.25
N LEU A 120 1.54 7.72 -22.90
CA LEU A 120 2.90 7.78 -22.38
C LEU A 120 3.83 8.44 -23.39
N THR A 121 4.72 9.28 -22.87
CA THR A 121 5.78 9.93 -23.64
C THR A 121 6.99 9.01 -23.76
N GLU A 122 7.95 9.40 -24.60
CA GLU A 122 9.23 8.70 -24.68
C GLU A 122 9.91 8.60 -23.32
N GLY A 123 10.40 7.41 -22.98
CA GLY A 123 11.03 7.14 -21.68
C GLY A 123 11.08 5.67 -21.34
N THR A 124 11.79 5.37 -20.27
CA THR A 124 11.84 4.04 -19.66
C THR A 124 10.95 4.02 -18.45
N TYR A 125 10.12 2.98 -18.36
CA TYR A 125 9.10 2.86 -17.36
C TYR A 125 9.27 1.56 -16.56
N ARG A 126 9.27 1.69 -15.25
CA ARG A 126 8.98 0.61 -14.31
C ARG A 126 7.58 0.83 -13.78
N VAL A 127 6.70 -0.11 -14.00
CA VAL A 127 5.35 -0.08 -13.45
C VAL A 127 5.24 -1.13 -12.35
N ALA A 128 4.82 -0.69 -11.16
CA ALA A 128 4.32 -1.56 -10.10
C ALA A 128 2.80 -1.53 -10.14
N ALA A 129 2.16 -2.68 -10.29
CA ALA A 129 0.71 -2.83 -10.27
C ALA A 129 0.29 -3.70 -9.10
N TYR A 130 -0.80 -3.35 -8.43
CA TYR A 130 -1.27 -4.05 -7.24
C TYR A 130 -2.76 -3.87 -7.00
N LEU A 131 -3.32 -4.80 -6.24
CA LEU A 131 -4.70 -4.76 -5.77
C LEU A 131 -4.77 -4.07 -4.40
N VAL A 132 -5.91 -3.42 -4.13
CA VAL A 132 -6.18 -2.81 -2.82
C VAL A 132 -7.47 -3.36 -2.22
N ASP A 133 -7.53 -3.37 -0.89
CA ASP A 133 -8.72 -3.72 -0.12
C ASP A 133 -9.81 -2.64 -0.17
N GLU A 134 -10.84 -2.76 0.69
CA GLU A 134 -11.93 -1.79 0.78
C GLU A 134 -11.47 -0.43 1.29
N ASP A 135 -10.48 -0.41 2.18
CA ASP A 135 -9.91 0.79 2.78
C ASP A 135 -8.85 1.46 1.87
N GLY A 136 -8.50 0.82 0.75
CA GLY A 136 -7.51 1.32 -0.20
C GLY A 136 -6.06 1.00 0.16
N TYR A 137 -5.84 0.04 1.08
CA TYR A 137 -4.50 -0.48 1.39
C TYR A 137 -4.09 -1.55 0.39
N SER A 138 -2.83 -1.54 0.00
CA SER A 138 -2.30 -2.54 -0.92
C SER A 138 -2.31 -3.93 -0.29
N LEU A 139 -2.78 -4.94 -1.03
CA LEU A 139 -2.72 -6.34 -0.60
C LEU A 139 -1.28 -6.83 -0.63
N LYS A 140 -0.84 -7.54 0.43
CA LYS A 140 0.57 -7.89 0.67
C LYS A 140 0.93 -9.33 0.29
N SER A 141 -0.06 -10.20 0.03
CA SER A 141 0.21 -11.59 -0.31
C SER A 141 0.89 -11.71 -1.67
N PHE A 142 1.77 -12.71 -1.80
CA PHE A 142 2.40 -13.04 -3.07
C PHE A 142 1.33 -13.29 -4.14
N GLY A 143 1.49 -12.64 -5.30
CA GLY A 143 0.51 -12.68 -6.38
C GLY A 143 -0.49 -11.53 -6.41
N ASN A 144 -0.62 -10.74 -5.34
CA ASN A 144 -1.50 -9.57 -5.31
C ASN A 144 -0.89 -8.34 -6.00
N TYR A 145 0.39 -8.38 -6.31
CA TYR A 145 1.14 -7.32 -6.97
C TYR A 145 2.14 -7.90 -7.97
N ILE A 146 2.50 -7.09 -8.95
CA ILE A 146 3.44 -7.44 -10.03
C ILE A 146 4.14 -6.18 -10.51
N ASP A 147 5.36 -6.32 -11.01
CA ASP A 147 6.06 -5.24 -11.66
C ASP A 147 6.52 -5.59 -13.08
N ARG A 148 6.82 -4.55 -13.85
CA ARG A 148 7.27 -4.70 -15.23
C ARG A 148 8.06 -3.49 -15.69
N ASP A 149 9.21 -3.74 -16.34
CA ASP A 149 9.95 -2.72 -17.06
C ASP A 149 9.61 -2.79 -18.55
N PHE A 150 9.40 -1.62 -19.15
CA PHE A 150 9.16 -1.47 -20.59
C PHE A 150 9.66 -0.09 -21.08
N MET A 151 9.72 0.09 -22.38
CA MET A 151 10.25 1.30 -23.00
C MET A 151 9.23 1.91 -23.95
N VAL A 152 9.29 3.22 -24.08
CA VAL A 152 8.51 4.00 -25.06
C VAL A 152 9.49 4.85 -25.85
N GLY A 153 9.39 4.80 -27.19
CA GLY A 153 10.31 5.51 -28.09
C GLY A 153 11.70 4.87 -28.15
N GLU A 154 12.72 5.67 -28.36
CA GLU A 154 14.12 5.25 -28.49
C GLU A 154 14.85 5.19 -27.13
N SER A 155 14.12 5.08 -26.03
CA SER A 155 14.69 5.02 -24.67
C SER A 155 15.45 3.70 -24.45
N ARG A 156 16.34 3.71 -23.44
CA ARG A 156 17.13 2.53 -23.07
C ARG A 156 16.49 1.85 -21.86
N ALA A 157 16.56 0.51 -21.82
CA ALA A 157 16.14 -0.25 -20.64
C ALA A 157 16.87 0.24 -19.37
N PHE A 158 16.22 0.12 -18.21
CA PHE A 158 16.92 0.28 -16.94
C PHE A 158 18.12 -0.65 -16.87
N PRO A 159 19.23 -0.23 -16.26
CA PRO A 159 20.30 -1.16 -15.94
C PRO A 159 19.71 -2.33 -15.15
N TYR A 160 20.16 -3.54 -15.47
CA TYR A 160 19.75 -4.71 -14.69
C TYR A 160 20.15 -4.49 -13.23
N SER A 161 19.19 -4.62 -12.33
CA SER A 161 19.41 -4.62 -10.91
C SER A 161 18.55 -5.71 -10.29
N ALA A 162 19.17 -6.59 -9.51
CA ALA A 162 18.46 -7.55 -8.68
C ALA A 162 18.03 -6.94 -7.33
N GLU A 163 18.31 -5.63 -7.11
CA GLU A 163 17.99 -4.96 -5.87
C GLU A 163 16.48 -4.75 -5.75
N PRO A 164 15.89 -5.07 -4.59
CA PRO A 164 14.49 -4.78 -4.30
C PRO A 164 14.23 -3.27 -4.25
N TYR A 165 12.98 -2.90 -4.38
CA TYR A 165 12.58 -1.50 -4.36
C TYR A 165 11.21 -1.29 -3.70
N ILE A 166 10.85 -0.03 -3.41
CA ILE A 166 9.59 0.36 -2.78
C ILE A 166 8.59 0.89 -3.82
N ALA A 167 7.35 0.42 -3.73
CA ALA A 167 6.18 1.07 -4.31
C ALA A 167 5.31 1.63 -3.17
N LEU A 168 5.25 2.96 -3.05
CA LEU A 168 4.51 3.65 -2.00
C LEU A 168 3.07 3.88 -2.45
N ASN A 169 2.13 3.16 -1.85
CA ASN A 169 0.70 3.31 -2.10
C ASN A 169 0.16 4.60 -1.46
N LEU A 170 0.47 4.82 -0.19
CA LEU A 170 0.07 6.00 0.60
C LEU A 170 1.27 6.53 1.39
N PRO A 171 1.33 7.87 1.62
CA PRO A 171 0.47 8.93 1.08
C PRO A 171 0.78 9.25 -0.38
N THR A 172 -0.15 9.95 -1.04
CA THR A 172 0.14 10.62 -2.32
C THR A 172 0.84 11.94 -2.07
N ASN A 173 1.58 12.43 -3.07
CA ASN A 173 2.24 13.72 -2.95
C ASN A 173 1.21 14.85 -2.81
N GLU A 174 1.51 15.84 -1.96
CA GLU A 174 0.65 16.99 -1.67
C GLU A 174 -0.71 16.62 -1.03
N GLN A 175 -0.83 15.40 -0.47
CA GLN A 175 -2.02 15.00 0.26
C GLN A 175 -2.26 15.95 1.45
N THR A 176 -3.50 16.39 1.61
CA THR A 176 -3.93 17.20 2.74
C THR A 176 -4.79 16.36 3.68
N LEU A 177 -4.48 16.39 4.96
CA LEU A 177 -5.21 15.75 6.05
C LEU A 177 -5.72 16.84 7.01
N LEU A 178 -6.84 16.59 7.65
CA LEU A 178 -7.35 17.47 8.70
C LEU A 178 -6.61 17.21 10.02
N LEU A 179 -6.56 18.23 10.87
CA LEU A 179 -5.99 18.08 12.21
C LEU A 179 -6.73 16.97 12.98
N GLY A 180 -5.97 16.01 13.49
CA GLY A 180 -6.49 14.83 14.17
C GLY A 180 -6.70 13.61 13.27
N GLU A 181 -6.63 13.75 11.95
CA GLU A 181 -6.55 12.60 11.04
C GLU A 181 -5.17 11.97 11.11
N GLU A 182 -5.14 10.63 10.99
CA GLU A 182 -3.89 9.87 10.97
C GLU A 182 -3.29 9.85 9.57
N LEU A 183 -1.98 10.10 9.49
CA LEU A 183 -1.23 9.88 8.26
C LEU A 183 -1.00 8.37 8.09
N ILE A 184 -1.45 7.83 6.97
CA ILE A 184 -1.25 6.43 6.60
C ILE A 184 -0.04 6.31 5.68
N ILE A 185 0.86 5.39 6.01
CA ILE A 185 2.01 5.02 5.18
C ILE A 185 1.84 3.56 4.80
N ASP A 186 1.50 3.31 3.55
CA ASP A 186 1.25 1.98 3.00
C ASP A 186 2.12 1.75 1.77
N PHE A 187 2.87 0.66 1.76
CA PHE A 187 3.88 0.36 0.75
C PHE A 187 3.97 -1.12 0.44
N LEU A 188 4.57 -1.42 -0.70
CA LEU A 188 4.99 -2.75 -1.12
C LEU A 188 6.51 -2.77 -1.33
N VAL A 189 7.14 -3.88 -1.02
CA VAL A 189 8.51 -4.20 -1.42
C VAL A 189 8.42 -5.19 -2.58
N LEU A 190 9.00 -4.81 -3.72
CA LEU A 190 9.03 -5.62 -4.93
C LEU A 190 10.47 -6.09 -5.21
N GLY A 191 10.59 -7.24 -5.86
CA GLY A 191 11.89 -7.81 -6.21
C GLY A 191 12.65 -8.45 -5.05
N GLY A 192 12.05 -8.57 -3.86
CA GLY A 192 12.67 -9.19 -2.70
C GLY A 192 11.68 -9.56 -1.61
N ASP A 193 12.13 -10.32 -0.63
CA ASP A 193 11.41 -10.67 0.60
C ASP A 193 12.08 -10.00 1.79
N MET A 194 11.31 -9.26 2.60
CA MET A 194 11.88 -8.46 3.68
C MET A 194 12.64 -9.30 4.70
N LYS A 195 12.17 -10.52 5.00
CA LYS A 195 12.79 -11.40 5.97
C LYS A 195 13.95 -12.21 5.39
N LEU A 196 13.75 -12.80 4.20
CA LEU A 196 14.78 -13.66 3.56
C LEU A 196 15.98 -12.86 3.07
N ASP A 197 15.75 -11.63 2.60
CA ASP A 197 16.79 -10.74 2.08
C ASP A 197 17.33 -9.76 3.13
N GLU A 198 16.94 -9.97 4.40
CA GLU A 198 17.40 -9.14 5.54
C GLU A 198 17.13 -7.63 5.29
N LEU A 199 15.91 -7.30 4.90
CA LEU A 199 15.49 -5.94 4.59
C LEU A 199 14.69 -5.31 5.73
N LYS A 200 14.76 -3.99 5.83
CA LYS A 200 13.88 -3.15 6.65
C LYS A 200 13.50 -1.90 5.89
N VAL A 201 12.39 -1.31 6.28
CA VAL A 201 11.97 -0.01 5.77
C VAL A 201 12.10 1.03 6.88
N GLN A 202 12.85 2.07 6.60
CA GLN A 202 12.93 3.26 7.44
C GLN A 202 11.92 4.29 6.94
N ILE A 203 11.05 4.71 7.83
CA ILE A 203 10.06 5.75 7.60
C ILE A 203 10.49 6.98 8.38
N ALA A 204 10.61 8.12 7.70
CA ALA A 204 10.86 9.40 8.34
C ALA A 204 9.75 10.38 7.98
N VAL A 205 9.13 10.98 8.99
CA VAL A 205 8.15 12.06 8.86
C VAL A 205 8.76 13.30 9.51
N ASN A 206 9.39 14.15 8.69
CA ASN A 206 10.35 15.17 9.15
C ASN A 206 11.44 14.54 10.07
N ASP A 207 11.52 14.96 11.32
CA ASP A 207 12.51 14.46 12.28
C ASP A 207 12.09 13.16 12.98
N PHE A 208 10.83 12.75 12.87
CA PHE A 208 10.33 11.51 13.47
C PHE A 208 10.72 10.32 12.59
N LYS A 209 11.32 9.29 13.20
CA LYS A 209 11.77 8.09 12.50
C LYS A 209 11.14 6.83 13.08
N TYR A 210 10.80 5.91 12.22
CA TYR A 210 10.26 4.61 12.57
C TYR A 210 10.82 3.56 11.61
N GLU A 211 11.07 2.34 12.10
CA GLU A 211 11.59 1.25 11.28
C GLU A 211 10.63 0.06 11.34
N VAL A 212 10.43 -0.60 10.22
CA VAL A 212 9.57 -1.79 10.09
C VAL A 212 10.30 -2.89 9.34
N ASP A 213 10.02 -4.13 9.71
CA ASP A 213 10.64 -5.35 9.17
C ASP A 213 9.66 -6.22 8.35
N HIS A 214 8.44 -5.76 8.16
CA HIS A 214 7.41 -6.43 7.36
C HIS A 214 6.49 -5.42 6.67
N MET A 215 5.82 -5.86 5.61
CA MET A 215 4.89 -5.04 4.83
C MET A 215 3.52 -4.99 5.53
N ALA A 216 3.32 -3.98 6.38
CA ALA A 216 2.01 -3.64 6.95
C ALA A 216 1.84 -2.12 6.98
N PRO A 217 0.61 -1.60 6.85
CA PRO A 217 0.38 -0.17 6.93
C PRO A 217 0.82 0.40 8.27
N VAL A 218 1.51 1.55 8.23
CA VAL A 218 1.90 2.31 9.41
C VAL A 218 1.01 3.55 9.50
N ARG A 219 0.47 3.81 10.69
CA ARG A 219 -0.28 5.02 11.00
C ARG A 219 0.55 5.93 11.86
N VAL A 220 0.49 7.22 11.56
CA VAL A 220 1.14 8.26 12.34
C VAL A 220 0.06 9.18 12.88
N ALA A 221 -0.12 9.14 14.20
CA ALA A 221 -1.13 9.91 14.90
C ALA A 221 -0.53 11.16 15.53
N ASN A 222 -1.40 12.13 15.81
CA ASN A 222 -1.10 13.35 16.55
C ASN A 222 -0.08 14.28 15.87
N LEU A 223 -0.03 14.27 14.55
CA LEU A 223 0.77 15.24 13.82
C LEU A 223 0.17 16.65 14.02
N PRO A 224 0.95 17.64 14.49
CA PRO A 224 0.52 19.03 14.54
C PRO A 224 0.23 19.61 13.16
N LEU A 225 -0.42 20.79 13.13
CA LEU A 225 -0.57 21.54 11.88
C LEU A 225 0.79 21.83 11.25
N GLY A 226 0.93 21.61 9.96
CA GLY A 226 2.20 21.85 9.27
C GLY A 226 2.37 21.08 7.96
N GLU A 227 3.55 21.27 7.38
CA GLU A 227 4.04 20.55 6.22
C GLU A 227 5.01 19.46 6.66
N TYR A 228 4.80 18.26 6.14
CA TYR A 228 5.60 17.10 6.49
C TYR A 228 6.20 16.45 5.24
N LYS A 229 7.50 16.23 5.28
CA LYS A 229 8.21 15.41 4.29
C LYS A 229 8.23 13.97 4.78
N VAL A 230 7.54 13.09 4.06
CA VAL A 230 7.47 11.66 4.32
C VAL A 230 8.50 10.97 3.42
N ASN A 231 9.52 10.40 4.03
CA ASN A 231 10.56 9.63 3.34
C ASN A 231 10.44 8.17 3.75
N VAL A 232 10.20 7.30 2.78
CA VAL A 232 10.11 5.83 2.96
C VAL A 232 11.28 5.21 2.21
N LYS A 233 12.21 4.59 2.94
CA LYS A 233 13.47 4.09 2.40
C LYS A 233 13.65 2.61 2.74
N LEU A 234 13.86 1.80 1.71
CA LEU A 234 14.24 0.41 1.84
C LEU A 234 15.75 0.31 2.03
N MET A 235 16.17 -0.49 2.99
CA MET A 235 17.58 -0.70 3.30
C MET A 235 17.80 -2.09 3.89
N ARG A 236 19.05 -2.51 3.98
CA ARG A 236 19.38 -3.76 4.67
C ARG A 236 19.34 -3.58 6.18
N THR A 237 19.09 -4.66 6.91
CA THR A 237 19.03 -4.64 8.38
C THR A 237 20.35 -4.19 9.01
N ASP A 238 21.48 -4.43 8.33
CA ASP A 238 22.83 -3.95 8.76
C ASP A 238 23.04 -2.44 8.55
N GLY A 239 22.05 -1.75 7.97
CA GLY A 239 22.10 -0.31 7.73
C GLY A 239 22.63 0.09 6.35
N LYS A 240 23.05 -0.85 5.51
CA LYS A 240 23.46 -0.53 4.14
C LYS A 240 22.29 -0.10 3.28
N GLU A 241 22.53 0.91 2.47
CA GLU A 241 21.58 1.40 1.49
C GLU A 241 21.55 0.48 0.26
N LEU A 242 20.39 0.39 -0.38
CA LEU A 242 20.26 -0.27 -1.66
C LEU A 242 20.59 0.71 -2.78
N GLU A 243 21.36 0.26 -3.77
CA GLU A 243 21.82 1.10 -4.89
C GLU A 243 20.82 1.19 -6.04
N GLY A 244 19.74 0.40 -6.01
CA GLY A 244 18.74 0.35 -7.05
C GLY A 244 17.91 1.64 -7.17
N PRO A 245 17.40 1.97 -8.35
CA PRO A 245 16.40 3.02 -8.50
C PRO A 245 15.16 2.66 -7.68
N PHE A 246 14.51 3.66 -7.10
CA PHE A 246 13.29 3.50 -6.30
C PHE A 246 13.46 2.78 -4.95
N SER A 247 14.69 2.70 -4.43
CA SER A 247 14.95 2.24 -3.05
C SER A 247 14.41 3.20 -1.98
N ALA A 248 14.12 4.45 -2.36
CA ALA A 248 13.51 5.45 -1.51
C ALA A 248 12.47 6.28 -2.27
N VAL A 249 11.40 6.66 -1.57
CA VAL A 249 10.34 7.53 -2.09
C VAL A 249 10.08 8.65 -1.09
N VAL A 250 9.98 9.89 -1.59
CA VAL A 250 9.69 11.06 -0.77
C VAL A 250 8.38 11.69 -1.24
N LYS A 251 7.49 11.98 -0.30
CA LYS A 251 6.22 12.69 -0.52
C LYS A 251 6.12 13.86 0.44
N THR A 252 5.39 14.88 0.06
CA THR A 252 5.00 15.99 0.94
C THR A 252 3.54 15.85 1.31
N VAL A 253 3.21 16.02 2.58
CA VAL A 253 1.83 16.02 3.08
C VAL A 253 1.58 17.23 3.95
N TYR A 254 0.34 17.67 4.04
CA TYR A 254 -0.08 18.84 4.81
C TYR A 254 -1.12 18.45 5.86
N ILE A 255 -0.93 18.87 7.11
CA ILE A 255 -1.95 18.80 8.16
C ILE A 255 -2.55 20.19 8.31
N ARG A 256 -3.85 20.33 8.12
CA ARG A 256 -4.56 21.62 8.14
C ARG A 256 -5.79 21.60 9.01
#